data_a150276045ef7ccd81344d8085385aa9
#
_entry.id   a150276045ef7ccd81344d8085385aa9
#
_cell.length_a   1.000
_cell.length_b   1.000
_cell.length_c   1.000
_cell.angle_alpha   90.00
_cell.angle_beta   90.00
_cell.angle_gamma   90.00
#
_symmetry.space_group_name_H-M   'P 1'
#
loop_
_entity.id
_entity.type
_entity.pdbx_description
1 polymer ?
#
loop_
_entity_poly.entity_id
_entity_poly.type
_entity_poly.pdbx_seq_one_letter_code
_entity_poly.pdbx_strand_id
1 'polypeptide(L)'
;MIKLDSIRSEKIWGYEDWIASTHPNGMQKEFYEFLGEEYPLLVKVIQANETLSVQVHPNDDVASRLENSRGKTECWYVLSAKKGAQLVYGLNDQYTPDELREAIEDESIEDMLFYADVKPGDFIYIPAGTVHAIGGGLRLLEVQQSSDITYRLYDWGRGRECHIEKGIACIDESEIYDIGPFEGSFDCPFFELELIDVDGSHVEKTSEMASLYFILDGKGSVNGVDAEKEDIFAFKNEEEFHAEGNLKIMRILPKESTR
;
A
#
# COMPACT_ATOMS: atom_id res chain seq x y z
N MET A 1 7.15 22.58 -0.26
CA MET A 1 5.94 21.77 0.04
C MET A 1 4.92 21.95 -1.08
N ILE A 2 4.25 20.86 -1.48
CA ILE A 2 3.04 20.90 -2.33
C ILE A 2 1.95 20.00 -1.73
N LYS A 3 0.68 20.35 -1.93
CA LYS A 3 -0.47 19.47 -1.73
C LYS A 3 -0.73 18.73 -3.04
N LEU A 4 -0.89 17.41 -3.00
CA LEU A 4 -1.04 16.59 -4.20
C LEU A 4 -2.51 16.31 -4.48
N ASP A 5 -2.88 16.37 -5.77
CA ASP A 5 -4.17 15.91 -6.26
C ASP A 5 -4.07 14.43 -6.67
N SER A 6 -5.08 13.64 -6.34
CA SER A 6 -5.10 12.21 -6.67
C SER A 6 -5.42 11.97 -8.14
N ILE A 7 -4.89 10.84 -8.66
CA ILE A 7 -5.29 10.27 -9.96
C ILE A 7 -6.14 9.04 -9.71
N ARG A 8 -7.44 9.11 -10.07
CA ARG A 8 -8.35 7.98 -9.92
C ARG A 8 -8.20 6.96 -11.05
N SER A 9 -8.12 5.70 -10.67
CA SER A 9 -8.14 4.54 -11.54
C SER A 9 -9.31 3.63 -11.18
N GLU A 10 -10.35 3.63 -12.02
CA GLU A 10 -11.52 2.76 -11.84
C GLU A 10 -11.15 1.29 -12.09
N LYS A 11 -11.69 0.40 -11.27
CA LYS A 11 -11.48 -1.04 -11.32
C LYS A 11 -12.82 -1.78 -11.26
N ILE A 12 -12.85 -3.01 -11.70
CA ILE A 12 -14.07 -3.85 -11.65
C ILE A 12 -14.56 -4.12 -10.21
N TRP A 13 -13.68 -3.98 -9.21
CA TRP A 13 -13.95 -4.21 -7.80
C TRP A 13 -14.08 -2.91 -6.98
N GLY A 14 -13.93 -1.73 -7.57
CA GLY A 14 -13.94 -0.43 -6.90
C GLY A 14 -13.03 0.57 -7.59
N TYR A 15 -12.12 1.21 -6.86
CA TYR A 15 -11.17 2.14 -7.45
C TYR A 15 -9.92 2.32 -6.58
N GLU A 16 -8.86 2.82 -7.21
CA GLU A 16 -7.64 3.31 -6.57
C GLU A 16 -7.51 4.80 -6.83
N ASP A 17 -7.31 5.57 -5.79
CA ASP A 17 -6.83 6.95 -5.89
C ASP A 17 -5.30 6.93 -5.66
N TRP A 18 -4.52 7.14 -6.70
CA TRP A 18 -3.07 7.28 -6.62
C TRP A 18 -2.76 8.67 -6.10
N ILE A 19 -2.42 8.78 -4.83
CA ILE A 19 -2.30 10.04 -4.11
C ILE A 19 -0.87 10.59 -4.07
N ALA A 20 0.16 9.74 -4.24
CA ALA A 20 1.53 10.16 -4.49
C ALA A 20 2.22 9.15 -5.42
N SER A 21 2.47 9.55 -6.66
CA SER A 21 3.00 8.68 -7.70
C SER A 21 3.82 9.42 -8.73
N THR A 22 5.02 8.93 -8.97
CA THR A 22 5.83 9.24 -10.16
C THR A 22 5.94 8.04 -11.11
N HIS A 23 5.20 6.95 -10.82
CA HIS A 23 5.18 5.75 -11.66
C HIS A 23 4.59 6.04 -13.04
N PRO A 24 5.18 5.54 -14.15
CA PRO A 24 4.76 5.86 -15.52
C PRO A 24 3.27 5.64 -15.81
N ASN A 25 2.65 4.61 -15.20
CA ASN A 25 1.25 4.26 -15.40
C ASN A 25 0.24 5.15 -14.66
N GLY A 26 0.71 6.09 -13.85
CA GLY A 26 -0.11 7.02 -13.08
C GLY A 26 0.71 8.19 -12.53
N MET A 27 1.53 8.79 -13.37
CA MET A 27 2.44 9.88 -13.00
C MET A 27 1.69 11.18 -12.71
N GLN A 28 1.82 11.69 -11.51
CA GLN A 28 1.46 13.06 -11.16
C GLN A 28 2.62 13.98 -11.60
N LYS A 29 2.44 14.66 -12.72
CA LYS A 29 3.49 15.52 -13.32
C LYS A 29 3.98 16.60 -12.36
N GLU A 30 3.07 17.23 -11.63
CA GLU A 30 3.40 18.26 -10.65
C GLU A 30 4.28 17.71 -9.53
N PHE A 31 4.00 16.48 -9.05
CA PHE A 31 4.83 15.83 -8.06
C PHE A 31 6.23 15.48 -8.58
N TYR A 32 6.32 14.94 -9.81
CA TYR A 32 7.60 14.68 -10.45
C TYR A 32 8.41 15.97 -10.68
N GLU A 33 7.77 17.04 -11.19
CA GLU A 33 8.42 18.34 -11.41
C GLU A 33 8.86 18.99 -10.07
N PHE A 34 8.05 18.82 -9.03
CA PHE A 34 8.38 19.29 -7.69
C PHE A 34 9.63 18.59 -7.14
N LEU A 35 9.73 17.27 -7.25
CA LEU A 35 10.90 16.51 -6.77
C LEU A 35 12.13 16.70 -7.67
N GLY A 36 11.93 16.72 -8.98
CA GLY A 36 12.99 16.68 -9.99
C GLY A 36 13.56 15.29 -10.26
N GLU A 37 13.01 14.25 -9.64
CA GLU A 37 13.38 12.85 -9.76
C GLU A 37 12.19 11.92 -9.53
N GLU A 38 12.35 10.62 -9.79
CA GLU A 38 11.35 9.61 -9.45
C GLU A 38 11.27 9.40 -7.93
N TYR A 39 10.05 9.29 -7.42
CA TYR A 39 9.80 8.93 -6.03
C TYR A 39 9.79 7.40 -5.88
N PRO A 40 10.54 6.82 -4.95
CA PRO A 40 10.71 5.38 -4.90
C PRO A 40 9.51 4.61 -4.34
N LEU A 41 8.52 5.32 -3.80
CA LEU A 41 7.27 4.74 -3.31
C LEU A 41 6.08 5.13 -4.20
N LEU A 42 5.03 4.34 -4.13
CA LEU A 42 3.71 4.63 -4.66
C LEU A 42 2.72 4.56 -3.50
N VAL A 43 1.95 5.63 -3.30
CA VAL A 43 0.96 5.71 -2.22
C VAL A 43 -0.42 5.85 -2.83
N LYS A 44 -1.37 5.04 -2.33
CA LYS A 44 -2.73 4.99 -2.85
C LYS A 44 -3.74 4.96 -1.70
N VAL A 45 -4.94 5.45 -1.99
CA VAL A 45 -6.14 5.10 -1.24
C VAL A 45 -6.98 4.14 -2.08
N ILE A 46 -7.21 2.95 -1.55
CA ILE A 46 -7.97 1.89 -2.23
C ILE A 46 -9.37 1.83 -1.64
N GLN A 47 -10.39 1.86 -2.51
CA GLN A 47 -11.77 1.56 -2.14
C GLN A 47 -12.18 0.23 -2.77
N ALA A 48 -12.24 -0.82 -1.97
CA ALA A 48 -12.75 -2.12 -2.37
C ALA A 48 -14.27 -2.20 -2.14
N ASN A 49 -15.05 -2.13 -3.21
CA ASN A 49 -16.50 -2.38 -3.17
C ASN A 49 -16.80 -3.88 -3.23
N GLU A 50 -15.97 -4.60 -3.98
CA GLU A 50 -15.94 -6.07 -4.08
C GLU A 50 -14.51 -6.57 -3.78
N THR A 51 -14.36 -7.86 -3.56
CA THR A 51 -13.07 -8.47 -3.25
C THR A 51 -12.11 -8.38 -4.44
N LEU A 52 -10.89 -7.93 -4.21
CA LEU A 52 -9.81 -7.94 -5.19
C LEU A 52 -9.38 -9.38 -5.51
N SER A 53 -8.66 -9.57 -6.62
CA SER A 53 -8.06 -10.88 -6.93
C SER A 53 -7.10 -11.33 -5.83
N VAL A 54 -7.02 -12.64 -5.61
CA VAL A 54 -5.93 -13.24 -4.86
C VAL A 54 -4.66 -13.08 -5.68
N GLN A 55 -3.63 -12.53 -5.07
CA GLN A 55 -2.41 -12.12 -5.77
C GLN A 55 -1.17 -12.26 -4.90
N VAL A 56 -0.03 -12.24 -5.56
CA VAL A 56 1.30 -12.18 -4.94
C VAL A 56 2.19 -11.23 -5.73
N HIS A 57 3.11 -10.57 -5.06
CA HIS A 57 4.07 -9.66 -5.67
C HIS A 57 5.50 -10.21 -5.59
N PRO A 58 6.31 -10.04 -6.64
CA PRO A 58 7.71 -10.44 -6.60
C PRO A 58 8.56 -9.52 -5.71
N ASN A 59 9.64 -10.05 -5.14
CA ASN A 59 10.72 -9.25 -4.57
C ASN A 59 11.59 -8.61 -5.69
N ASP A 60 12.55 -7.75 -5.32
CA ASP A 60 13.39 -7.03 -6.27
C ASP A 60 14.19 -7.96 -7.20
N ASP A 61 14.71 -9.09 -6.67
CA ASP A 61 15.49 -10.04 -7.46
C ASP A 61 14.65 -10.70 -8.56
N VAL A 62 13.44 -11.13 -8.20
CA VAL A 62 12.50 -11.78 -9.14
C VAL A 62 11.97 -10.75 -10.13
N ALA A 63 11.56 -9.57 -9.67
CA ALA A 63 11.04 -8.50 -10.52
C ALA A 63 12.08 -8.01 -11.52
N SER A 64 13.31 -7.81 -11.09
CA SER A 64 14.42 -7.41 -11.97
C SER A 64 14.68 -8.46 -13.06
N ARG A 65 14.67 -9.73 -12.69
CA ARG A 65 14.95 -10.83 -13.63
C ARG A 65 13.83 -11.08 -14.63
N LEU A 66 12.56 -11.03 -14.19
CA LEU A 66 11.42 -11.42 -15.02
C LEU A 66 10.77 -10.25 -15.76
N GLU A 67 10.80 -9.05 -15.16
CA GLU A 67 10.03 -7.90 -15.64
C GLU A 67 10.90 -6.65 -15.89
N ASN A 68 12.21 -6.73 -15.59
CA ASN A 68 13.13 -5.58 -15.62
C ASN A 68 12.59 -4.39 -14.80
N SER A 69 12.07 -4.67 -13.61
CA SER A 69 11.39 -3.73 -12.73
C SER A 69 11.79 -3.96 -11.27
N ARG A 70 11.17 -3.19 -10.38
CA ARG A 70 11.30 -3.32 -8.92
C ARG A 70 10.29 -4.31 -8.37
N GLY A 71 10.58 -4.88 -7.22
CA GLY A 71 9.66 -5.66 -6.41
C GLY A 71 8.52 -4.81 -5.86
N LYS A 72 7.59 -5.44 -5.17
CA LYS A 72 6.44 -4.77 -4.58
C LYS A 72 6.18 -5.31 -3.17
N THR A 73 6.94 -4.79 -2.22
CA THR A 73 6.61 -4.88 -0.80
C THR A 73 5.70 -3.70 -0.45
N GLU A 74 4.66 -3.96 0.34
CA GLU A 74 3.64 -2.98 0.67
C GLU A 74 3.16 -3.10 2.12
N CYS A 75 2.40 -2.12 2.55
CA CYS A 75 1.62 -2.18 3.77
C CYS A 75 0.28 -1.47 3.60
N TRP A 76 -0.68 -1.84 4.45
CA TRP A 76 -2.00 -1.23 4.49
C TRP A 76 -2.33 -0.70 5.87
N TYR A 77 -2.91 0.50 5.91
CA TYR A 77 -3.59 1.04 7.08
C TYR A 77 -5.08 1.10 6.79
N VAL A 78 -5.90 0.46 7.64
CA VAL A 78 -7.35 0.39 7.44
C VAL A 78 -8.01 1.72 7.79
N LEU A 79 -8.46 2.46 6.78
CA LEU A 79 -9.16 3.75 6.95
C LEU A 79 -10.63 3.52 7.33
N SER A 80 -11.28 2.53 6.71
CA SER A 80 -12.63 2.10 7.10
C SER A 80 -12.89 0.64 6.70
N ALA A 81 -13.78 -0.04 7.43
CA ALA A 81 -14.19 -1.41 7.17
C ALA A 81 -15.70 -1.55 7.40
N LYS A 82 -16.41 -2.17 6.47
CA LYS A 82 -17.79 -2.62 6.68
C LYS A 82 -17.81 -3.80 7.65
N LYS A 83 -18.90 -3.99 8.34
CA LYS A 83 -19.07 -5.13 9.26
C LYS A 83 -18.86 -6.45 8.51
N GLY A 84 -17.93 -7.27 9.00
CA GLY A 84 -17.58 -8.57 8.42
C GLY A 84 -16.68 -8.51 7.19
N ALA A 85 -16.09 -7.34 6.87
CA ALA A 85 -15.05 -7.25 5.85
C ALA A 85 -13.78 -7.92 6.35
N GLN A 86 -13.14 -8.70 5.46
CA GLN A 86 -11.94 -9.48 5.76
C GLN A 86 -10.87 -9.23 4.70
N LEU A 87 -9.64 -9.57 5.04
CA LEU A 87 -8.52 -9.69 4.11
C LEU A 87 -8.19 -11.16 3.90
N VAL A 88 -7.62 -11.50 2.75
CA VAL A 88 -6.78 -12.70 2.61
C VAL A 88 -5.36 -12.28 2.97
N TYR A 89 -4.72 -13.03 3.87
CA TYR A 89 -3.36 -12.74 4.32
C TYR A 89 -2.59 -14.04 4.54
N GLY A 90 -2.02 -14.57 3.47
CA GLY A 90 -1.30 -15.83 3.44
C GLY A 90 -2.19 -17.04 3.15
N LEU A 91 -1.56 -18.19 3.21
CA LEU A 91 -2.16 -19.51 3.11
C LEU A 91 -2.45 -20.05 4.52
N ASN A 92 -3.43 -20.94 4.66
CA ASN A 92 -3.83 -21.50 5.95
C ASN A 92 -2.99 -22.71 6.38
N ASP A 93 -2.14 -23.22 5.50
CA ASP A 93 -1.18 -24.30 5.74
C ASP A 93 -0.01 -24.19 4.74
N GLN A 94 0.97 -25.08 4.85
CA GLN A 94 2.05 -25.18 3.87
C GLN A 94 1.64 -26.10 2.72
N TYR A 95 1.76 -25.59 1.50
CA TYR A 95 1.40 -26.30 0.28
C TYR A 95 2.59 -26.41 -0.67
N THR A 96 2.67 -27.50 -1.38
CA THR A 96 3.64 -27.67 -2.47
C THR A 96 3.23 -26.84 -3.70
N PRO A 97 4.18 -26.49 -4.58
CA PRO A 97 3.86 -25.82 -5.85
C PRO A 97 2.85 -26.57 -6.71
N ASP A 98 2.85 -27.92 -6.68
CA ASP A 98 1.93 -28.74 -7.46
C ASP A 98 0.50 -28.68 -6.89
N GLU A 99 0.35 -28.73 -5.55
CA GLU A 99 -0.95 -28.56 -4.89
C GLU A 99 -1.53 -27.18 -5.14
N LEU A 100 -0.72 -26.12 -5.09
CA LEU A 100 -1.17 -24.76 -5.42
C LEU A 100 -1.60 -24.65 -6.88
N ARG A 101 -0.83 -25.24 -7.80
CA ARG A 101 -1.18 -25.23 -9.23
C ARG A 101 -2.51 -25.92 -9.49
N GLU A 102 -2.71 -27.11 -8.92
CA GLU A 102 -3.96 -27.86 -9.05
C GLU A 102 -5.13 -27.06 -8.50
N ALA A 103 -4.99 -26.48 -7.30
CA ALA A 103 -6.04 -25.69 -6.66
C ALA A 103 -6.36 -24.38 -7.39
N ILE A 104 -5.40 -23.76 -8.07
CA ILE A 104 -5.66 -22.58 -8.92
C ILE A 104 -6.39 -22.98 -10.19
N GLU A 105 -5.98 -24.10 -10.82
CA GLU A 105 -6.57 -24.59 -12.08
C GLU A 105 -8.01 -25.10 -11.91
N ASP A 106 -8.33 -25.72 -10.79
CA ASP A 106 -9.68 -26.21 -10.47
C ASP A 106 -10.52 -25.20 -9.66
N GLU A 107 -9.98 -24.02 -9.38
CA GLU A 107 -10.61 -22.92 -8.62
C GLU A 107 -10.87 -23.24 -7.14
N SER A 108 -10.24 -24.27 -6.58
CA SER A 108 -10.38 -24.64 -5.15
C SER A 108 -9.43 -23.91 -4.22
N ILE A 109 -8.59 -23.00 -4.73
CA ILE A 109 -7.61 -22.25 -3.92
C ILE A 109 -8.25 -21.47 -2.77
N GLU A 110 -9.55 -21.16 -2.84
CA GLU A 110 -10.27 -20.47 -1.74
C GLU A 110 -10.19 -21.24 -0.42
N ASP A 111 -10.15 -22.57 -0.47
CA ASP A 111 -10.04 -23.45 0.72
C ASP A 111 -8.64 -23.43 1.35
N MET A 112 -7.64 -22.91 0.63
CA MET A 112 -6.25 -22.79 1.07
C MET A 112 -5.92 -21.42 1.65
N LEU A 113 -6.83 -20.43 1.57
CA LEU A 113 -6.58 -19.06 1.97
C LEU A 113 -6.81 -18.85 3.47
N PHE A 114 -5.97 -18.02 4.08
CA PHE A 114 -6.21 -17.52 5.44
C PHE A 114 -6.94 -16.19 5.39
N TYR A 115 -8.11 -16.14 6.02
CA TYR A 115 -8.95 -14.94 6.10
C TYR A 115 -8.78 -14.26 7.46
N ALA A 116 -8.48 -12.98 7.45
CA ALA A 116 -8.29 -12.17 8.64
C ALA A 116 -9.37 -11.09 8.79
N ASP A 117 -10.00 -11.02 9.95
CA ASP A 117 -10.89 -9.90 10.31
C ASP A 117 -10.06 -8.65 10.57
N VAL A 118 -10.53 -7.51 10.04
CA VAL A 118 -9.87 -6.22 10.25
C VAL A 118 -10.86 -5.11 10.59
N LYS A 119 -10.36 -4.09 11.27
CA LYS A 119 -11.14 -2.90 11.67
C LYS A 119 -10.36 -1.61 11.39
N PRO A 120 -11.01 -0.45 11.37
CA PRO A 120 -10.32 0.83 11.21
C PRO A 120 -9.19 1.01 12.24
N GLY A 121 -8.03 1.45 11.76
CA GLY A 121 -6.82 1.62 12.56
C GLY A 121 -5.90 0.40 12.60
N ASP A 122 -6.31 -0.75 12.06
CA ASP A 122 -5.41 -1.89 11.93
C ASP A 122 -4.37 -1.64 10.83
N PHE A 123 -3.20 -2.22 11.03
CA PHE A 123 -2.04 -2.17 10.15
C PHE A 123 -1.67 -3.58 9.70
N ILE A 124 -1.32 -3.71 8.43
CA ILE A 124 -0.94 -4.96 7.79
C ILE A 124 0.32 -4.72 6.97
N TYR A 125 1.42 -5.37 7.32
CA TYR A 125 2.63 -5.39 6.50
C TYR A 125 2.60 -6.59 5.57
N ILE A 126 2.86 -6.38 4.29
CA ILE A 126 2.81 -7.41 3.24
C ILE A 126 4.16 -7.45 2.53
N PRO A 127 5.10 -8.26 3.01
CA PRO A 127 6.33 -8.52 2.27
C PRO A 127 6.03 -9.08 0.89
N ALA A 128 6.89 -8.78 -0.08
CA ALA A 128 6.87 -9.48 -1.36
C ALA A 128 6.92 -11.00 -1.14
N GLY A 129 6.10 -11.75 -1.86
CA GLY A 129 5.94 -13.19 -1.69
C GLY A 129 4.72 -13.62 -0.89
N THR A 130 4.12 -12.74 -0.10
CA THR A 130 2.89 -13.04 0.66
C THR A 130 1.68 -13.11 -0.27
N VAL A 131 0.92 -14.20 -0.20
CA VAL A 131 -0.39 -14.33 -0.88
C VAL A 131 -1.41 -13.46 -0.16
N HIS A 132 -2.12 -12.59 -0.90
CA HIS A 132 -3.06 -11.67 -0.26
C HIS A 132 -4.21 -11.25 -1.18
N ALA A 133 -5.29 -10.75 -0.57
CA ALA A 133 -6.37 -10.04 -1.27
C ALA A 133 -7.08 -9.07 -0.33
N ILE A 134 -7.55 -7.95 -0.88
CA ILE A 134 -8.40 -6.99 -0.16
C ILE A 134 -9.86 -7.40 -0.33
N GLY A 135 -10.54 -7.67 0.76
CA GLY A 135 -11.96 -8.00 0.74
C GLY A 135 -12.87 -6.81 0.47
N GLY A 136 -14.05 -7.09 -0.07
CA GLY A 136 -15.06 -6.06 -0.34
C GLY A 136 -15.53 -5.35 0.93
N GLY A 137 -15.71 -4.03 0.85
CA GLY A 137 -16.13 -3.19 1.97
C GLY A 137 -15.00 -2.53 2.75
N LEU A 138 -13.76 -2.66 2.29
CA LEU A 138 -12.58 -2.03 2.88
C LEU A 138 -12.19 -0.74 2.15
N ARG A 139 -11.69 0.24 2.92
CA ARG A 139 -10.96 1.40 2.43
C ARG A 139 -9.61 1.45 3.12
N LEU A 140 -8.53 1.49 2.34
CA LEU A 140 -7.17 1.34 2.83
C LEU A 140 -6.30 2.48 2.33
N LEU A 141 -5.35 2.93 3.17
CA LEU A 141 -4.14 3.61 2.72
C LEU A 141 -3.11 2.52 2.41
N GLU A 142 -2.63 2.46 1.18
CA GLU A 142 -1.56 1.57 0.73
C GLU A 142 -0.28 2.35 0.52
N VAL A 143 0.80 1.91 1.13
CA VAL A 143 2.18 2.39 0.89
C VAL A 143 2.99 1.23 0.36
N GLN A 144 3.63 1.40 -0.80
CA GLN A 144 4.35 0.34 -1.50
C GLN A 144 5.61 0.86 -2.21
N GLN A 145 6.51 -0.06 -2.55
CA GLN A 145 7.54 0.24 -3.55
C GLN A 145 6.88 0.70 -4.86
N SER A 146 7.53 1.61 -5.61
CA SER A 146 7.01 2.15 -6.87
C SER A 146 7.04 1.08 -7.98
N SER A 147 6.08 0.15 -7.91
CA SER A 147 5.89 -0.98 -8.82
C SER A 147 4.40 -1.28 -8.98
N ASP A 148 3.98 -1.74 -10.16
CA ASP A 148 2.61 -2.18 -10.43
C ASP A 148 2.51 -3.67 -10.78
N ILE A 149 3.60 -4.43 -10.57
CA ILE A 149 3.66 -5.85 -10.89
C ILE A 149 2.77 -6.63 -9.93
N THR A 150 1.81 -7.34 -10.51
CA THR A 150 0.88 -8.19 -9.78
C THR A 150 0.75 -9.53 -10.48
N TYR A 151 1.07 -10.62 -9.79
CA TYR A 151 0.78 -11.96 -10.25
C TYR A 151 -0.53 -12.44 -9.63
N ARG A 152 -1.58 -12.45 -10.45
CA ARG A 152 -2.90 -12.92 -10.05
C ARG A 152 -2.91 -14.43 -10.00
N LEU A 153 -3.34 -14.98 -8.86
CA LEU A 153 -3.51 -16.42 -8.63
C LEU A 153 -4.96 -16.84 -8.86
N TYR A 154 -5.92 -16.02 -8.37
CA TYR A 154 -7.34 -16.32 -8.48
C TYR A 154 -8.18 -15.04 -8.59
N ASP A 155 -9.28 -15.07 -9.32
CA ASP A 155 -10.11 -13.89 -9.59
C ASP A 155 -11.60 -14.09 -9.33
N TRP A 156 -11.97 -14.97 -8.43
CA TRP A 156 -13.36 -15.21 -8.02
C TRP A 156 -14.28 -15.52 -9.22
N GLY A 157 -13.81 -16.29 -10.21
CA GLY A 157 -14.57 -16.64 -11.41
C GLY A 157 -14.82 -15.49 -12.40
N ARG A 158 -14.18 -14.31 -12.26
CA ARG A 158 -14.36 -13.15 -13.17
C ARG A 158 -13.64 -13.27 -14.51
N GLY A 159 -12.81 -14.30 -14.69
CA GLY A 159 -12.19 -14.65 -15.96
C GLY A 159 -11.03 -13.75 -16.41
N ARG A 160 -10.44 -12.93 -15.53
CA ARG A 160 -9.16 -12.26 -15.82
C ARG A 160 -8.02 -13.29 -15.82
N GLU A 161 -7.02 -13.03 -16.64
CA GLU A 161 -5.83 -13.89 -16.72
C GLU A 161 -5.16 -14.09 -15.35
N CYS A 162 -4.84 -15.35 -15.01
CA CYS A 162 -4.04 -15.74 -13.87
C CYS A 162 -2.59 -16.01 -14.29
N HIS A 163 -1.64 -15.63 -13.45
CA HIS A 163 -0.20 -15.73 -13.71
C HIS A 163 0.39 -16.87 -12.87
N ILE A 164 -0.13 -18.10 -13.05
CA ILE A 164 0.06 -19.25 -12.17
C ILE A 164 1.54 -19.51 -11.88
N GLU A 165 2.33 -19.78 -12.90
CA GLU A 165 3.74 -20.17 -12.74
C GLU A 165 4.59 -19.04 -12.12
N LYS A 166 4.39 -17.79 -12.57
CA LYS A 166 5.10 -16.63 -12.01
C LYS A 166 4.67 -16.37 -10.57
N GLY A 167 3.38 -16.51 -10.29
CA GLY A 167 2.84 -16.31 -8.95
C GLY A 167 3.37 -17.37 -7.97
N ILE A 168 3.23 -18.65 -8.28
CA ILE A 168 3.74 -19.76 -7.43
C ILE A 168 5.25 -19.60 -7.18
N ALA A 169 6.02 -19.23 -8.22
CA ALA A 169 7.46 -19.03 -8.07
C ALA A 169 7.85 -17.83 -7.18
N CYS A 170 6.89 -16.94 -6.88
CA CYS A 170 7.11 -15.79 -6.00
C CYS A 170 6.64 -16.02 -4.57
N ILE A 171 5.83 -17.05 -4.30
CA ILE A 171 5.30 -17.28 -2.95
C ILE A 171 6.45 -17.56 -1.98
N ASP A 172 6.52 -16.74 -0.95
CA ASP A 172 7.42 -16.86 0.18
C ASP A 172 6.68 -16.36 1.43
N GLU A 173 6.21 -17.27 2.25
CA GLU A 173 5.49 -16.99 3.48
C GLU A 173 6.32 -17.33 4.72
N SER A 174 7.64 -17.29 4.58
CA SER A 174 8.58 -17.48 5.70
C SER A 174 8.46 -16.39 6.77
N GLU A 175 7.96 -15.20 6.39
CA GLU A 175 7.76 -14.05 7.27
C GLU A 175 6.30 -13.57 7.19
N ILE A 176 5.45 -14.08 8.09
CA ILE A 176 4.08 -13.61 8.31
C ILE A 176 4.08 -12.71 9.54
N TYR A 177 3.47 -11.54 9.44
CA TYR A 177 3.41 -10.54 10.50
C TYR A 177 2.01 -10.47 11.11
N ASP A 178 1.94 -10.10 12.40
CA ASP A 178 0.68 -9.93 13.09
C ASP A 178 -0.11 -8.75 12.51
N ILE A 179 -1.42 -8.94 12.37
CA ILE A 179 -2.38 -7.89 12.03
C ILE A 179 -2.90 -7.28 13.33
N GLY A 180 -2.87 -5.97 13.44
CA GLY A 180 -3.37 -5.30 14.64
C GLY A 180 -3.34 -3.79 14.55
N PRO A 181 -3.70 -3.10 15.63
CA PRO A 181 -3.66 -1.64 15.68
C PRO A 181 -2.28 -1.11 15.33
N PHE A 182 -2.21 -0.02 14.55
CA PHE A 182 -0.94 0.65 14.28
C PHE A 182 -0.37 1.28 15.56
N GLU A 183 0.82 0.84 15.97
CA GLU A 183 1.43 1.21 17.26
C GLU A 183 2.24 2.53 17.22
N GLY A 184 1.95 3.40 16.25
CA GLY A 184 2.55 4.72 16.14
C GLY A 184 3.74 4.82 15.21
N SER A 185 4.48 3.74 14.97
CA SER A 185 5.56 3.70 13.98
C SER A 185 5.74 2.30 13.40
N PHE A 186 6.27 2.25 12.19
CA PHE A 186 6.64 1.02 11.50
C PHE A 186 7.87 1.27 10.64
N ASP A 187 8.77 0.31 10.61
CA ASP A 187 10.03 0.37 9.87
C ASP A 187 10.29 -0.94 9.10
N CYS A 188 10.58 -0.83 7.79
CA CYS A 188 10.98 -1.95 6.95
C CYS A 188 12.16 -1.54 6.04
N PRO A 189 12.74 -2.45 5.24
CA PRO A 189 13.84 -2.09 4.34
C PRO A 189 13.53 -0.98 3.33
N PHE A 190 12.26 -0.73 3.01
CA PHE A 190 11.86 0.15 1.89
C PHE A 190 11.28 1.48 2.33
N PHE A 191 10.61 1.53 3.48
CA PHE A 191 9.96 2.74 3.99
C PHE A 191 9.80 2.71 5.51
N GLU A 192 9.58 3.90 6.05
CA GLU A 192 9.23 4.14 7.45
C GLU A 192 7.91 4.88 7.51
N LEU A 193 7.05 4.52 8.45
CA LEU A 193 5.80 5.20 8.78
C LEU A 193 5.84 5.70 10.21
N GLU A 194 5.30 6.88 10.45
CA GLU A 194 5.13 7.43 11.79
C GLU A 194 3.82 8.17 11.92
N LEU A 195 3.14 7.96 13.05
CA LEU A 195 1.92 8.65 13.40
C LEU A 195 2.24 9.93 14.17
N ILE A 196 1.72 11.06 13.71
CA ILE A 196 1.85 12.36 14.36
C ILE A 196 0.44 12.81 14.75
N ASP A 197 0.21 12.97 16.06
CA ASP A 197 -1.00 13.57 16.61
C ASP A 197 -0.75 15.04 16.88
N VAL A 198 -1.49 15.92 16.20
CA VAL A 198 -1.41 17.38 16.36
C VAL A 198 -2.63 17.87 17.13
N ASP A 199 -2.38 18.47 18.30
CA ASP A 199 -3.37 19.20 19.10
C ASP A 199 -2.84 20.62 19.32
N GLY A 200 -3.34 21.55 18.53
CA GLY A 200 -2.86 22.93 18.47
C GLY A 200 -1.80 23.16 17.40
N SER A 201 -0.54 22.84 17.65
CA SER A 201 0.56 23.07 16.68
C SER A 201 1.66 22.03 16.82
N HIS A 202 2.23 21.63 15.69
CA HIS A 202 3.41 20.78 15.60
C HIS A 202 4.37 21.32 14.56
N VAL A 203 5.66 21.42 14.90
CA VAL A 203 6.72 21.90 14.01
C VAL A 203 7.87 20.90 14.05
N GLU A 204 8.34 20.50 12.89
CA GLU A 204 9.55 19.68 12.75
C GLU A 204 10.30 20.05 11.46
N LYS A 205 11.54 19.60 11.35
CA LYS A 205 12.30 19.63 10.10
C LYS A 205 12.13 18.28 9.41
N THR A 206 11.79 18.30 8.11
CA THR A 206 11.64 17.07 7.33
C THR A 206 12.98 16.35 7.19
N SER A 207 12.93 15.07 6.83
CA SER A 207 14.12 14.23 6.71
C SER A 207 15.07 14.66 5.57
N GLU A 208 16.19 13.97 5.44
CA GLU A 208 17.13 14.13 4.31
C GLU A 208 16.56 13.61 2.98
N MET A 209 15.42 12.90 3.01
CA MET A 209 14.69 12.45 1.83
C MET A 209 13.32 13.12 1.76
N ALA A 210 12.77 13.21 0.55
CA ALA A 210 11.42 13.74 0.34
C ALA A 210 10.40 12.94 1.15
N SER A 211 9.57 13.64 1.91
CA SER A 211 8.62 13.09 2.87
C SER A 211 7.21 13.34 2.44
N LEU A 212 6.31 12.40 2.73
CA LEU A 212 4.86 12.58 2.54
C LEU A 212 4.16 12.61 3.89
N TYR A 213 3.14 13.46 3.98
CA TYR A 213 2.28 13.61 5.16
C TYR A 213 0.82 13.44 4.74
N PHE A 214 0.26 12.29 5.09
CA PHE A 214 -1.13 11.94 4.77
C PHE A 214 -2.03 12.21 5.98
N ILE A 215 -3.12 12.95 5.78
CA ILE A 215 -4.07 13.30 6.84
C ILE A 215 -5.04 12.13 7.06
N LEU A 216 -4.83 11.36 8.12
CA LEU A 216 -5.69 10.25 8.51
C LEU A 216 -7.05 10.71 9.01
N ASP A 217 -7.08 11.79 9.77
CA ASP A 217 -8.30 12.37 10.34
C ASP A 217 -8.08 13.81 10.82
N GLY A 218 -9.18 14.53 11.04
CA GLY A 218 -9.15 15.88 11.60
C GLY A 218 -9.22 17.01 10.55
N LYS A 219 -9.00 18.23 11.02
CA LYS A 219 -8.96 19.45 10.23
C LYS A 219 -7.97 20.46 10.79
N GLY A 220 -7.31 21.18 9.89
CA GLY A 220 -6.32 22.18 10.24
C GLY A 220 -5.64 22.78 9.04
N SER A 221 -4.34 23.06 9.17
CA SER A 221 -3.51 23.49 8.06
C SER A 221 -2.12 22.86 8.12
N VAL A 222 -1.48 22.73 6.94
CA VAL A 222 -0.08 22.35 6.79
C VAL A 222 0.63 23.47 6.05
N ASN A 223 1.63 24.11 6.68
CA ASN A 223 2.32 25.31 6.19
C ASN A 223 1.35 26.40 5.67
N GLY A 224 0.23 26.59 6.39
CA GLY A 224 -0.80 27.58 6.05
C GLY A 224 -1.76 27.17 4.92
N VAL A 225 -1.65 25.96 4.38
CA VAL A 225 -2.59 25.39 3.40
C VAL A 225 -3.61 24.54 4.13
N ASP A 226 -4.91 24.73 3.85
CA ASP A 226 -5.99 23.95 4.46
C ASP A 226 -5.76 22.44 4.29
N ALA A 227 -5.93 21.72 5.40
CA ALA A 227 -5.73 20.28 5.51
C ALA A 227 -6.96 19.62 6.12
N GLU A 228 -7.47 18.59 5.43
CA GLU A 228 -8.56 17.73 5.90
C GLU A 228 -8.27 16.25 5.57
N LYS A 229 -9.13 15.40 6.09
CA LYS A 229 -8.99 13.95 5.93
C LYS A 229 -8.75 13.52 4.47
N GLU A 230 -7.75 12.66 4.30
CA GLU A 230 -7.25 12.09 3.04
C GLU A 230 -6.50 13.06 2.13
N ASP A 231 -6.24 14.28 2.58
CA ASP A 231 -5.24 15.13 1.94
C ASP A 231 -3.83 14.57 2.11
N ILE A 232 -2.97 14.81 1.12
CA ILE A 232 -1.56 14.45 1.19
C ILE A 232 -0.66 15.62 0.77
N PHE A 233 0.39 15.83 1.53
CA PHE A 233 1.39 16.87 1.32
C PHE A 233 2.75 16.27 1.09
N ALA A 234 3.47 16.76 0.08
CA ALA A 234 4.84 16.37 -0.20
C ALA A 234 5.81 17.49 0.17
N PHE A 235 6.88 17.11 0.83
CA PHE A 235 7.98 17.98 1.21
C PHE A 235 9.28 17.49 0.59
N LYS A 236 10.15 18.44 0.19
CA LYS A 236 11.54 18.11 -0.12
C LYS A 236 12.32 17.86 1.18
N ASN A 237 13.56 17.41 0.99
CA ASN A 237 14.49 17.23 2.09
C ASN A 237 14.75 18.56 2.84
N GLU A 238 14.87 18.45 4.17
CA GLU A 238 15.24 19.53 5.07
C GLU A 238 14.33 20.79 5.06
N GLU A 239 13.08 20.68 4.57
CA GLU A 239 12.06 21.74 4.67
C GLU A 239 11.47 21.78 6.10
N GLU A 240 10.90 22.93 6.47
CA GLU A 240 10.12 23.06 7.69
C GLU A 240 8.68 22.56 7.45
N PHE A 241 8.27 21.59 8.25
CA PHE A 241 6.88 21.13 8.34
C PHE A 241 6.22 21.79 9.55
N HIS A 242 5.11 22.47 9.32
CA HIS A 242 4.31 23.12 10.35
C HIS A 242 2.83 22.74 10.16
N ALA A 243 2.28 21.99 11.12
CA ALA A 243 0.87 21.64 11.15
C ALA A 243 0.16 22.36 12.29
N GLU A 244 -1.04 22.88 12.04
CA GLU A 244 -1.88 23.53 13.02
C GLU A 244 -3.31 22.98 12.99
N GLY A 245 -3.95 22.91 14.15
CA GLY A 245 -5.32 22.44 14.32
C GLY A 245 -5.42 21.16 15.11
N ASN A 246 -6.38 20.32 14.76
CA ASN A 246 -6.53 18.98 15.31
C ASN A 246 -6.42 17.99 14.17
N LEU A 247 -5.25 17.38 14.01
CA LEU A 247 -4.91 16.51 12.89
C LEU A 247 -4.26 15.22 13.39
N LYS A 248 -4.63 14.12 12.76
CA LYS A 248 -3.92 12.85 12.84
C LYS A 248 -3.24 12.57 11.50
N ILE A 249 -1.93 12.47 11.51
CA ILE A 249 -1.12 12.47 10.29
C ILE A 249 -0.28 11.20 10.24
N MET A 250 -0.22 10.53 9.08
CA MET A 250 0.75 9.50 8.79
C MET A 250 1.91 10.12 8.00
N ARG A 251 3.09 10.21 8.61
CA ARG A 251 4.33 10.54 7.92
C ARG A 251 4.85 9.29 7.21
N ILE A 252 5.23 9.43 5.93
CA ILE A 252 5.70 8.35 5.08
C ILE A 252 7.07 8.75 4.54
N LEU A 253 8.09 7.95 4.82
CA LEU A 253 9.47 8.18 4.42
C LEU A 253 9.98 7.02 3.59
N PRO A 254 10.56 7.25 2.39
CA PRO A 254 11.29 6.23 1.67
C PRO A 254 12.65 5.99 2.33
N LYS A 255 13.23 4.81 2.08
CA LYS A 255 14.59 4.48 2.49
C LYS A 255 15.56 4.43 1.30
N GLU A 256 16.86 4.59 1.56
CA GLU A 256 17.89 4.57 0.51
C GLU A 256 17.90 3.25 -0.28
N SER A 257 17.58 2.13 0.34
CA SER A 257 17.47 0.82 -0.30
C SER A 257 16.37 0.73 -1.36
N THR A 258 15.45 1.70 -1.42
CA THR A 258 14.39 1.79 -2.43
C THR A 258 14.80 2.53 -3.72
N ARG A 259 15.99 3.10 -3.78
CA ARG A 259 16.51 3.86 -4.95
C ARG A 259 17.03 3.00 -6.08
#